data_ecb56014a2738bb69ab88b013140ce38
#
_entry.id   ecb56014a2738bb69ab88b013140ce38
#
_cell.length_a   1.000
_cell.length_b   1.000
_cell.length_c   1.000
_cell.angle_alpha   90.00
_cell.angle_beta   90.00
_cell.angle_gamma   90.00
#
_symmetry.space_group_name_H-M   'P 1'
#
loop_
_entity.id
_entity.type
_entity.pdbx_description
1 polymer ?
#
loop_
_entity_poly.entity_id
_entity_poly.type
_entity_poly.pdbx_seq_one_letter_code
_entity_poly.pdbx_strand_id
1 'polypeptide(L)'
;WGVSRQRYWGCPIPMIHLKNGSVVPVDKSELPIKLPEDIDMNYKGNPLDGHPTWKKTKYKKTGEEAIRETDTLDTFVDSSWYFIRFCSPKLKDKPFDEKSFSYWMPVDQYIGGVEHAILHLLYSRFFMRAVKLCNNKVKVKEPFKGLFTQGMVCHETYKSSENKWLSPDEVETKDG
;
A
#
# COMPACT_ATOMS: atom_id res chain seq x y z
N TRP A 1 11.31 10.42 2.97
CA TRP A 1 10.59 9.29 2.39
C TRP A 1 9.08 9.45 2.61
N GLY A 2 8.33 9.54 1.51
CA GLY A 2 6.89 9.76 1.51
C GLY A 2 6.11 8.50 1.15
N VAL A 3 4.89 8.40 1.68
CA VAL A 3 4.00 7.24 1.48
C VAL A 3 2.88 7.51 0.47
N SER A 4 2.70 8.75 0.02
CA SER A 4 1.68 9.15 -0.94
C SER A 4 2.20 9.16 -2.37
N ARG A 5 1.30 8.92 -3.33
CA ARG A 5 1.57 8.86 -4.76
C ARG A 5 0.50 9.60 -5.55
N GLN A 6 0.92 10.34 -6.56
CA GLN A 6 0.07 11.07 -7.51
C GLN A 6 -0.36 10.11 -8.63
N ARG A 7 -1.18 9.13 -8.27
CA ARG A 7 -1.68 8.11 -9.21
C ARG A 7 -3.03 7.57 -8.77
N TYR A 8 -3.79 7.04 -9.72
CA TYR A 8 -5.10 6.44 -9.46
C TYR A 8 -5.00 5.16 -8.61
N TRP A 9 -4.06 4.26 -8.96
CA TRP A 9 -3.97 2.95 -8.33
C TRP A 9 -3.32 3.04 -6.94
N GLY A 10 -4.09 2.72 -5.93
CA GLY A 10 -3.67 2.69 -4.53
C GLY A 10 -4.83 2.91 -3.59
N CYS A 11 -4.61 2.74 -2.29
CA CYS A 11 -5.61 3.03 -1.27
C CYS A 11 -5.80 4.56 -1.14
N PRO A 12 -7.02 5.10 -1.25
CA PRO A 12 -7.27 6.52 -1.02
C PRO A 12 -6.87 6.94 0.39
N ILE A 13 -6.27 8.11 0.51
CA ILE A 13 -5.90 8.67 1.81
C ILE A 13 -7.15 9.36 2.40
N PRO A 14 -7.64 8.95 3.59
CA PRO A 14 -8.89 9.44 4.15
C PRO A 14 -8.74 10.80 4.84
N MET A 15 -8.21 11.77 4.10
CA MET A 15 -7.99 13.14 4.56
C MET A 15 -8.74 14.14 3.67
N ILE A 16 -9.08 15.28 4.22
CA ILE A 16 -9.69 16.40 3.50
C ILE A 16 -8.98 17.71 3.86
N HIS A 17 -8.92 18.60 2.88
CA HIS A 17 -8.34 19.93 2.96
C HIS A 17 -9.45 20.97 3.12
N LEU A 18 -9.39 21.74 4.20
CA LEU A 18 -10.34 22.80 4.50
C LEU A 18 -9.90 24.13 3.86
N LYS A 19 -10.83 25.07 3.68
CA LYS A 19 -10.55 26.39 3.09
C LYS A 19 -9.51 27.20 3.88
N ASN A 20 -9.39 26.97 5.16
CA ASN A 20 -8.40 27.62 6.03
C ASN A 20 -7.00 27.01 5.96
N GLY A 21 -6.77 26.03 5.07
CA GLY A 21 -5.51 25.32 4.92
C GLY A 21 -5.29 24.16 5.89
N SER A 22 -6.21 23.90 6.81
CA SER A 22 -6.13 22.74 7.71
C SER A 22 -6.41 21.45 6.96
N VAL A 23 -5.67 20.38 7.30
CA VAL A 23 -5.90 19.02 6.81
C VAL A 23 -6.43 18.18 7.96
N VAL A 24 -7.59 17.58 7.75
CA VAL A 24 -8.29 16.81 8.80
C VAL A 24 -8.73 15.45 8.27
N PRO A 25 -8.86 14.41 9.13
CA PRO A 25 -9.39 13.13 8.68
C PRO A 25 -10.88 13.23 8.34
N VAL A 26 -11.31 12.42 7.39
CA VAL A 26 -12.75 12.21 7.12
C VAL A 26 -13.43 11.59 8.34
N ASP A 27 -14.74 11.77 8.46
CA ASP A 27 -15.51 11.11 9.52
C ASP A 27 -15.50 9.58 9.31
N LYS A 28 -15.42 8.82 10.41
CA LYS A 28 -15.40 7.34 10.36
C LYS A 28 -16.59 6.74 9.64
N SER A 29 -17.75 7.39 9.66
CA SER A 29 -18.95 6.93 8.97
C SER A 29 -18.90 7.11 7.44
N GLU A 30 -17.91 7.84 6.92
CA GLU A 30 -17.66 8.01 5.49
C GLU A 30 -16.64 7.01 4.94
N LEU A 31 -16.11 6.15 5.79
CA LEU A 31 -15.17 5.08 5.38
C LEU A 31 -15.94 3.84 4.88
N PRO A 32 -15.40 3.13 3.92
CA PRO A 32 -14.16 3.41 3.16
C PRO A 32 -14.34 4.48 2.09
N ILE A 33 -13.31 5.29 1.85
CA ILE A 33 -13.28 6.15 0.67
C ILE A 33 -13.08 5.27 -0.57
N LYS A 34 -14.01 5.35 -1.51
CA LYS A 34 -13.95 4.58 -2.77
C LYS A 34 -13.39 5.44 -3.89
N LEU A 35 -12.55 4.84 -4.72
CA LEU A 35 -12.08 5.46 -5.95
C LEU A 35 -13.25 5.58 -6.95
N PRO A 36 -13.27 6.63 -7.80
CA PRO A 36 -14.26 6.75 -8.87
C PRO A 36 -13.97 5.71 -9.97
N GLU A 37 -15.02 5.16 -10.57
CA GLU A 37 -14.89 4.19 -11.66
C GLU A 37 -14.83 4.88 -13.05
N ASP A 38 -15.26 6.14 -13.13
CA ASP A 38 -15.31 6.99 -14.33
C ASP A 38 -14.08 7.89 -14.49
N ILE A 39 -12.89 7.34 -14.20
CA ILE A 39 -11.63 8.09 -14.25
C ILE A 39 -11.08 8.18 -15.68
N ASP A 40 -10.62 9.38 -16.06
CA ASP A 40 -9.85 9.56 -17.31
C ASP A 40 -8.38 9.19 -17.09
N MET A 41 -7.99 8.03 -17.57
CA MET A 41 -6.60 7.53 -17.47
C MET A 41 -5.62 8.26 -18.40
N ASN A 42 -6.11 9.05 -19.36
CA ASN A 42 -5.28 9.85 -20.26
C ASN A 42 -5.00 11.26 -19.71
N TYR A 43 -5.56 11.58 -18.54
CA TYR A 43 -5.32 12.88 -17.90
C TYR A 43 -3.83 13.08 -17.58
N LYS A 44 -3.28 14.23 -18.01
CA LYS A 44 -1.90 14.59 -17.73
C LYS A 44 -1.75 15.07 -16.30
N GLY A 45 -1.09 14.30 -15.46
CA GLY A 45 -0.93 14.56 -14.03
C GLY A 45 -1.64 13.53 -13.16
N ASN A 46 -2.07 13.94 -11.97
CA ASN A 46 -2.83 13.05 -11.07
C ASN A 46 -4.28 12.92 -11.55
N PRO A 47 -4.73 11.75 -12.02
CA PRO A 47 -6.09 11.58 -12.55
C PRO A 47 -7.18 11.91 -11.53
N LEU A 48 -6.96 11.63 -10.25
CA LEU A 48 -7.93 11.95 -9.19
C LEU A 48 -8.07 13.46 -8.97
N ASP A 49 -6.98 14.22 -9.12
CA ASP A 49 -7.06 15.69 -9.07
C ASP A 49 -7.79 16.28 -10.27
N GLY A 50 -7.64 15.65 -11.44
CA GLY A 50 -8.39 16.02 -12.65
C GLY A 50 -9.88 15.67 -12.62
N HIS A 51 -10.32 14.79 -11.71
CA HIS A 51 -11.71 14.34 -11.69
C HIS A 51 -12.68 15.49 -11.31
N PRO A 52 -13.78 15.69 -12.09
CA PRO A 52 -14.61 16.89 -11.96
C PRO A 52 -15.38 16.99 -10.65
N THR A 53 -15.74 15.88 -10.04
CA THR A 53 -16.63 15.83 -8.87
C THR A 53 -16.04 15.09 -7.67
N TRP A 54 -15.29 14.00 -7.85
CA TRP A 54 -14.87 13.10 -6.79
C TRP A 54 -14.09 13.80 -5.67
N LYS A 55 -13.22 14.74 -6.00
CA LYS A 55 -12.44 15.48 -4.99
C LYS A 55 -13.27 16.45 -4.16
N LYS A 56 -14.46 16.84 -4.62
CA LYS A 56 -15.33 17.78 -3.90
C LYS A 56 -16.09 17.05 -2.79
N THR A 57 -16.04 17.59 -1.59
CA THR A 57 -16.71 17.00 -0.42
C THR A 57 -17.10 18.09 0.58
N LYS A 58 -17.69 17.69 1.69
CA LYS A 58 -17.99 18.57 2.83
C LYS A 58 -17.38 18.01 4.10
N TYR A 59 -16.86 18.90 4.94
CA TYR A 59 -16.45 18.50 6.27
C TYR A 59 -17.66 18.22 7.15
N LYS A 60 -17.84 16.96 7.55
CA LYS A 60 -19.07 16.52 8.22
C LYS A 60 -19.37 17.24 9.53
N LYS A 61 -18.35 17.69 10.26
CA LYS A 61 -18.54 18.36 11.55
C LYS A 61 -19.11 19.76 11.42
N THR A 62 -18.79 20.49 10.35
CA THR A 62 -19.18 21.88 10.16
C THR A 62 -20.11 22.11 8.98
N GLY A 63 -20.15 21.15 8.03
CA GLY A 63 -20.88 21.26 6.77
C GLY A 63 -20.17 22.11 5.72
N GLU A 64 -18.99 22.67 6.01
CA GLU A 64 -18.24 23.51 5.06
C GLU A 64 -17.70 22.68 3.89
N GLU A 65 -17.54 23.34 2.74
CA GLU A 65 -16.93 22.73 1.56
C GLU A 65 -15.45 22.40 1.82
N ALA A 66 -15.05 21.25 1.37
CA ALA A 66 -13.69 20.73 1.51
C ALA A 66 -13.26 20.00 0.24
N ILE A 67 -11.96 19.75 0.12
CA ILE A 67 -11.36 19.00 -0.98
C ILE A 67 -10.79 17.69 -0.41
N ARG A 68 -11.13 16.54 -1.01
CA ARG A 68 -10.50 15.25 -0.67
C ARG A 68 -9.02 15.29 -1.04
N GLU A 69 -8.22 14.58 -0.28
CA GLU A 69 -6.87 14.23 -0.70
C GLU A 69 -6.94 13.41 -1.99
N THR A 70 -6.19 13.83 -3.00
CA THR A 70 -6.17 13.19 -4.31
C THR A 70 -4.99 12.25 -4.52
N ASP A 71 -4.01 12.27 -3.62
CA ASP A 71 -2.97 11.25 -3.58
C ASP A 71 -3.54 9.93 -3.08
N THR A 72 -2.98 8.84 -3.55
CA THR A 72 -3.21 7.50 -2.99
C THR A 72 -1.99 7.03 -2.21
N LEU A 73 -2.18 6.11 -1.30
CA LEU A 73 -1.04 5.47 -0.62
C LEU A 73 -0.27 4.60 -1.61
N ASP A 74 1.04 4.54 -1.43
CA ASP A 74 1.88 3.57 -2.13
C ASP A 74 1.32 2.15 -1.91
N THR A 75 1.31 1.33 -2.96
CA THR A 75 0.76 -0.02 -2.91
C THR A 75 1.46 -0.93 -1.90
N PHE A 76 2.72 -0.64 -1.56
CA PHE A 76 3.41 -1.32 -0.46
C PHE A 76 2.78 -1.09 0.91
N VAL A 77 1.97 -0.04 1.09
CA VAL A 77 1.23 0.17 2.35
C VAL A 77 0.20 -0.93 2.54
N ASP A 78 -0.50 -1.36 1.48
CA ASP A 78 -1.47 -2.47 1.56
C ASP A 78 -0.79 -3.78 1.96
N SER A 79 0.36 -4.10 1.38
CA SER A 79 1.11 -5.30 1.71
C SER A 79 1.90 -5.20 3.03
N SER A 80 2.02 -4.01 3.61
CA SER A 80 2.83 -3.77 4.81
C SER A 80 2.30 -4.43 6.09
N TRP A 81 1.06 -4.90 6.09
CA TRP A 81 0.38 -5.41 7.28
C TRP A 81 -0.41 -6.71 7.05
N TYR A 82 -0.34 -7.33 5.87
CA TYR A 82 -1.10 -8.55 5.55
C TYR A 82 -0.87 -9.69 6.56
N PHE A 83 0.36 -9.84 7.05
CA PHE A 83 0.72 -10.84 8.07
C PHE A 83 0.02 -10.60 9.41
N ILE A 84 -0.29 -9.34 9.75
CA ILE A 84 -1.13 -9.00 10.90
C ILE A 84 -2.57 -9.48 10.65
N ARG A 85 -3.09 -9.20 9.45
CA ARG A 85 -4.43 -9.65 9.05
C ARG A 85 -4.56 -11.17 9.08
N PHE A 86 -3.51 -11.90 8.71
CA PHE A 86 -3.47 -13.36 8.75
C PHE A 86 -3.65 -13.93 10.17
N CYS A 87 -3.31 -13.18 11.22
CA CYS A 87 -3.61 -13.59 12.58
C CYS A 87 -5.12 -13.70 12.87
N SER A 88 -5.97 -13.03 12.09
CA SER A 88 -7.42 -12.95 12.31
C SER A 88 -8.18 -12.80 10.98
N PRO A 89 -8.05 -13.73 10.01
CA PRO A 89 -8.50 -13.52 8.63
C PRO A 89 -10.03 -13.39 8.49
N LYS A 90 -10.79 -13.93 9.42
CA LYS A 90 -12.27 -13.95 9.38
C LYS A 90 -12.93 -12.73 10.03
N LEU A 91 -12.16 -11.85 10.69
CA LEU A 91 -12.72 -10.64 11.31
C LEU A 91 -13.25 -9.68 10.24
N LYS A 92 -14.41 -9.05 10.52
CA LYS A 92 -15.05 -8.09 9.60
C LYS A 92 -15.15 -6.67 10.19
N ASP A 93 -15.14 -6.56 11.51
CA ASP A 93 -15.41 -5.32 12.26
C ASP A 93 -14.15 -4.55 12.67
N LYS A 94 -12.99 -5.20 12.65
CA LYS A 94 -11.70 -4.62 13.03
C LYS A 94 -10.54 -5.24 12.24
N PRO A 95 -9.37 -4.57 12.18
CA PRO A 95 -8.25 -5.05 11.36
C PRO A 95 -7.65 -6.37 11.87
N PHE A 96 -7.58 -6.57 13.19
CA PHE A 96 -7.08 -7.79 13.82
C PHE A 96 -7.65 -7.97 15.23
N ASP A 97 -7.60 -9.19 15.74
CA ASP A 97 -7.88 -9.51 17.13
C ASP A 97 -6.60 -9.39 17.97
N GLU A 98 -6.68 -8.71 19.11
CA GLU A 98 -5.51 -8.43 19.96
C GLU A 98 -4.89 -9.67 20.58
N LYS A 99 -5.71 -10.69 20.94
CA LYS A 99 -5.21 -11.95 21.49
C LYS A 99 -4.45 -12.75 20.44
N SER A 100 -5.04 -12.89 19.25
CA SER A 100 -4.42 -13.57 18.11
C SER A 100 -3.15 -12.86 17.67
N PHE A 101 -3.18 -11.52 17.60
CA PHE A 101 -1.99 -10.72 17.32
C PHE A 101 -0.89 -10.98 18.35
N SER A 102 -1.20 -10.92 19.66
CA SER A 102 -0.21 -11.11 20.73
C SER A 102 0.38 -12.53 20.76
N TYR A 103 -0.38 -13.51 20.29
CA TYR A 103 0.08 -14.91 20.19
C TYR A 103 1.02 -15.14 19.00
N TRP A 104 0.65 -14.62 17.81
CA TRP A 104 1.37 -14.90 16.56
C TRP A 104 2.50 -13.92 16.27
N MET A 105 2.43 -12.69 16.80
CA MET A 105 3.41 -11.66 16.47
C MET A 105 4.50 -11.50 17.54
N PRO A 106 5.74 -11.19 17.15
CA PRO A 106 6.23 -11.01 15.77
C PRO A 106 6.35 -12.33 15.00
N VAL A 107 6.38 -12.29 13.67
CA VAL A 107 6.62 -13.46 12.82
C VAL A 107 8.00 -14.04 13.13
N ASP A 108 8.08 -15.35 13.37
CA ASP A 108 9.33 -15.98 13.83
C ASP A 108 10.39 -16.01 12.72
N GLN A 109 10.00 -16.40 11.50
CA GLN A 109 10.89 -16.45 10.35
C GLN A 109 10.19 -15.86 9.13
N TYR A 110 10.81 -14.85 8.51
CA TYR A 110 10.31 -14.21 7.30
C TYR A 110 11.26 -14.47 6.15
N ILE A 111 10.75 -15.03 5.05
CA ILE A 111 11.54 -15.47 3.91
C ILE A 111 11.16 -14.63 2.70
N GLY A 112 12.14 -14.06 2.01
CA GLY A 112 11.92 -13.25 0.82
C GLY A 112 13.19 -12.76 0.18
N GLY A 113 13.05 -12.04 -0.93
CA GLY A 113 14.17 -11.46 -1.67
C GLY A 113 14.82 -10.29 -0.93
N VAL A 114 16.14 -10.12 -1.14
CA VAL A 114 16.91 -9.03 -0.54
C VAL A 114 16.45 -7.65 -1.02
N GLU A 115 15.87 -7.54 -2.21
CA GLU A 115 15.34 -6.30 -2.79
C GLU A 115 14.24 -5.66 -1.93
N HIS A 116 13.54 -6.45 -1.12
CA HIS A 116 12.51 -5.96 -0.22
C HIS A 116 13.04 -5.18 0.98
N ALA A 117 14.35 -5.18 1.22
CA ALA A 117 14.95 -4.44 2.35
C ALA A 117 14.58 -2.95 2.34
N ILE A 118 14.54 -2.32 1.16
CA ILE A 118 14.17 -0.92 0.95
C ILE A 118 12.73 -0.73 0.41
N LEU A 119 12.01 -1.82 0.21
CA LEU A 119 10.63 -1.84 -0.27
C LEU A 119 9.70 -2.39 0.84
N HIS A 120 9.14 -3.56 0.66
CA HIS A 120 8.17 -4.17 1.57
C HIS A 120 8.61 -4.21 3.04
N LEU A 121 9.86 -4.56 3.34
CA LEU A 121 10.34 -4.65 4.72
C LEU A 121 10.37 -3.28 5.41
N LEU A 122 10.80 -2.24 4.68
CA LEU A 122 10.80 -0.86 5.19
C LEU A 122 9.37 -0.41 5.53
N TYR A 123 8.41 -0.65 4.63
CA TYR A 123 7.00 -0.32 4.83
C TYR A 123 6.40 -1.12 6.00
N SER A 124 6.69 -2.41 6.10
CA SER A 124 6.21 -3.27 7.19
C SER A 124 6.69 -2.79 8.56
N ARG A 125 7.95 -2.40 8.67
CA ARG A 125 8.52 -1.83 9.90
C ARG A 125 7.90 -0.48 10.25
N PHE A 126 7.72 0.38 9.26
CA PHE A 126 7.04 1.66 9.42
C PHE A 126 5.59 1.44 9.91
N PHE A 127 4.83 0.59 9.24
CA PHE A 127 3.43 0.33 9.57
C PHE A 127 3.27 -0.23 10.98
N MET A 128 4.11 -1.20 11.37
CA MET A 128 4.09 -1.77 12.72
C MET A 128 4.33 -0.70 13.80
N ARG A 129 5.28 0.20 13.57
CA ARG A 129 5.56 1.32 14.48
C ARG A 129 4.41 2.31 14.56
N ALA A 130 3.78 2.61 13.42
CA ALA A 130 2.60 3.48 13.36
C ALA A 130 1.42 2.85 14.11
N VAL A 131 1.12 1.57 13.90
CA VAL A 131 0.07 0.84 14.63
C VAL A 131 0.33 0.86 16.14
N LYS A 132 1.59 0.65 16.55
CA LYS A 132 1.95 0.72 17.97
C LYS A 132 1.73 2.11 18.58
N LEU A 133 1.99 3.18 17.83
CA LEU A 133 1.73 4.55 18.30
C LEU A 133 0.22 4.81 18.46
N CYS A 134 -0.59 4.26 17.57
CA CYS A 134 -2.04 4.44 17.56
C CYS A 134 -2.78 3.48 18.49
N ASN A 135 -2.17 2.35 18.86
CA ASN A 135 -2.78 1.31 19.69
C ASN A 135 -1.80 0.84 20.79
N ASN A 136 -2.01 1.31 22.00
CA ASN A 136 -1.15 1.02 23.17
C ASN A 136 -1.14 -0.47 23.57
N LYS A 137 -2.08 -1.28 23.09
CA LYS A 137 -2.12 -2.74 23.32
C LYS A 137 -1.13 -3.49 22.42
N VAL A 138 -0.70 -2.89 21.31
CA VAL A 138 0.32 -3.44 20.44
C VAL A 138 1.70 -3.20 21.06
N LYS A 139 2.35 -4.25 21.53
CA LYS A 139 3.67 -4.15 22.19
C LYS A 139 4.84 -4.35 21.24
N VAL A 140 4.62 -5.02 20.14
CA VAL A 140 5.62 -5.36 19.13
C VAL A 140 6.02 -4.11 18.32
N LYS A 141 7.31 -3.88 18.14
CA LYS A 141 7.85 -2.77 17.32
C LYS A 141 8.35 -3.25 15.96
N GLU A 142 8.93 -4.44 15.93
CA GLU A 142 9.49 -5.05 14.72
C GLU A 142 8.60 -6.23 14.30
N PRO A 143 8.19 -6.30 13.04
CA PRO A 143 7.23 -7.32 12.59
C PRO A 143 7.83 -8.72 12.52
N PHE A 144 9.14 -8.84 12.33
CA PHE A 144 9.85 -10.10 12.09
C PHE A 144 10.97 -10.28 13.10
N LYS A 145 11.10 -11.50 13.67
CA LYS A 145 12.20 -11.88 14.56
C LYS A 145 13.45 -12.25 13.76
N GLY A 146 13.27 -13.03 12.71
CA GLY A 146 14.32 -13.48 11.82
C GLY A 146 13.97 -13.21 10.36
N LEU A 147 14.96 -12.86 9.58
CA LEU A 147 14.88 -12.67 8.16
C LEU A 147 15.81 -13.63 7.45
N PHE A 148 15.27 -14.40 6.52
CA PHE A 148 16.05 -15.22 5.61
C PHE A 148 15.92 -14.64 4.19
N THR A 149 16.97 -14.00 3.72
CA THR A 149 16.99 -13.42 2.38
C THR A 149 17.42 -14.47 1.36
N GLN A 150 16.53 -14.71 0.39
CA GLN A 150 16.85 -15.53 -0.76
C GLN A 150 17.76 -14.76 -1.73
N GLY A 151 18.59 -15.49 -2.47
CA GLY A 151 19.31 -14.96 -3.61
C GLY A 151 18.33 -14.53 -4.72
N MET A 152 18.76 -13.64 -5.59
CA MET A 152 17.98 -13.25 -6.76
C MET A 152 17.92 -14.44 -7.73
N VAL A 153 16.70 -14.76 -8.18
CA VAL A 153 16.51 -15.72 -9.27
C VAL A 153 16.90 -15.03 -10.57
N CYS A 154 17.91 -15.58 -11.23
CA CYS A 154 18.36 -15.09 -12.53
C CYS A 154 17.91 -16.07 -13.62
N HIS A 155 17.53 -15.53 -14.76
CA HIS A 155 17.21 -16.27 -15.96
C HIS A 155 17.83 -15.56 -17.15
N GLU A 156 18.22 -16.34 -18.16
CA GLU A 156 18.69 -15.78 -19.41
C GLU A 156 17.59 -14.99 -20.10
N THR A 157 17.98 -13.90 -20.74
CA THR A 157 17.09 -13.10 -21.59
C THR A 157 17.63 -13.08 -23.02
N TYR A 158 16.73 -13.21 -23.96
CA TYR A 158 17.09 -13.38 -25.37
C TYR A 158 16.66 -12.15 -26.17
N LYS A 159 17.51 -11.81 -27.16
CA LYS A 159 17.20 -10.75 -28.14
C LYS A 159 17.43 -11.28 -29.53
N SER A 160 16.56 -10.89 -30.46
CA SER A 160 16.77 -11.13 -31.88
C SER A 160 17.91 -10.25 -32.43
N SER A 161 18.34 -10.54 -33.65
CA SER A 161 19.30 -9.70 -34.41
C SER A 161 18.80 -8.28 -34.62
N GLU A 162 17.48 -8.06 -34.58
CA GLU A 162 16.83 -6.75 -34.65
C GLU A 162 16.67 -6.05 -33.27
N ASN A 163 17.31 -6.60 -32.22
CA ASN A 163 17.28 -6.07 -30.86
C ASN A 163 15.89 -6.11 -30.18
N LYS A 164 14.98 -6.97 -30.64
CA LYS A 164 13.69 -7.23 -30.00
C LYS A 164 13.83 -8.28 -28.91
N TRP A 165 13.17 -8.10 -27.79
CA TRP A 165 13.10 -9.10 -26.73
C TRP A 165 12.27 -10.31 -27.21
N LEU A 166 12.80 -11.50 -26.98
CA LEU A 166 12.16 -12.77 -27.29
C LEU A 166 11.71 -13.47 -26.00
N SER A 167 10.60 -14.18 -26.10
CA SER A 167 10.19 -15.10 -25.03
C SER A 167 10.98 -16.42 -25.14
N PRO A 168 11.13 -17.19 -24.06
CA PRO A 168 11.91 -18.45 -24.10
C PRO A 168 11.42 -19.47 -25.12
N ASP A 169 10.13 -19.47 -25.43
CA ASP A 169 9.51 -20.35 -26.44
C ASP A 169 9.77 -19.94 -27.90
N GLU A 170 10.29 -18.71 -28.11
CA GLU A 170 10.73 -18.23 -29.42
C GLU A 170 12.22 -18.53 -29.71
N VAL A 171 12.90 -19.22 -28.77
CA VAL A 171 14.35 -19.48 -28.84
C VAL A 171 14.61 -20.97 -28.89
N GLU A 172 15.30 -21.41 -29.96
CA GLU A 172 15.83 -22.76 -30.04
C GLU A 172 17.27 -22.80 -29.54
N THR A 173 17.54 -23.61 -28.51
CA THR A 173 18.91 -23.88 -28.06
C THR A 173 19.48 -25.00 -28.91
N LYS A 174 20.53 -24.71 -29.68
CA LYS A 174 21.32 -25.75 -30.32
C LYS A 174 22.40 -26.19 -29.36
N ASP A 175 22.36 -27.46 -28.94
CA ASP A 175 23.47 -28.06 -28.22
C ASP A 175 24.71 -27.94 -29.10
N GLY A 176 25.72 -27.21 -28.58
CA GLY A 176 27.00 -27.00 -29.24
C GLY A 176 27.94 -28.18 -29.10
#